data_4ea62a0e2c3f8f64345488fb10232522
#
_entry.id   4ea62a0e2c3f8f64345488fb10232522
#
_cell.length_a   1.000
_cell.length_b   1.000
_cell.length_c   1.000
_cell.angle_alpha   90.00
_cell.angle_beta   90.00
_cell.angle_gamma   90.00
#
_symmetry.space_group_name_H-M   'P 1'
#
loop_
_entity.id
_entity.type
_entity.pdbx_description
1 polymer ?
#
loop_
_entity_poly.entity_id
_entity_poly.type
_entity_poly.pdbx_seq_one_letter_code
_entity_poly.pdbx_strand_id
1 'polypeptide(L)'
;MIGELPLTEVLSLPLEVFEHDYMAIKILSPEVSARIAAGEVVERPASVVKELLENSLDAGSTRIRIETTEGGIESISVIDNGRGIPEVDVPLVFKRFATSKVETAEDLEAIETLGFRGEAMYSISAVSEVELVTGVDNESTGSRLVARDGEIVEQSFIAVNPGTKVKVTRLFRNFPARRKFLRTRSAESGRIKTLVHRYSMIRPDVAFELIQEKSRPFSTTGSNDIRNVMSSVYGNETANQMLQVKLDEVLRDWRGPVVMGIMGTPAQTRANRSHINIFINGRWIQSKTVSYAFEQAYHGFMADRRFPMGALDIHIPVEDVDVNVHPAKTEVRFRKESDLFGSVQHAVRNTLLQLAPVPSASPRGNSQRQFNQDHVPATHSTFWPTSIGSIPKSENPNSDNTIIRPGHLEVVDYADSVANRQSHTPHG
;
A
#
# COMPACT_ATOMS: atom_id res chain seq x y z
N MET A 1 -2.42 -39.65 80.26
CA MET A 1 -1.02 -39.15 80.11
C MET A 1 -0.83 -38.83 78.63
N ILE A 2 -0.94 -37.58 78.32
CA ILE A 2 -0.77 -37.05 76.96
C ILE A 2 0.62 -36.41 76.98
N GLY A 3 1.56 -37.04 76.24
CA GLY A 3 2.93 -36.53 76.16
C GLY A 3 3.00 -35.31 75.25
N GLU A 4 3.49 -34.21 75.78
CA GLU A 4 3.86 -33.00 75.04
C GLU A 4 5.09 -33.26 74.18
N LEU A 5 4.99 -33.03 72.89
CA LEU A 5 6.11 -32.97 71.93
C LEU A 5 6.71 -31.56 71.94
N PRO A 6 8.00 -31.39 71.97
CA PRO A 6 8.66 -30.08 72.08
C PRO A 6 8.63 -29.34 70.72
N LEU A 7 8.25 -28.08 70.82
CA LEU A 7 8.10 -27.07 69.74
C LEU A 7 9.43 -26.47 69.18
N THR A 8 10.49 -27.28 69.02
CA THR A 8 11.82 -26.74 68.69
C THR A 8 12.47 -27.28 67.41
N GLU A 9 11.72 -27.98 66.56
CA GLU A 9 12.32 -28.56 65.34
C GLU A 9 11.68 -28.13 64.00
N VAL A 10 11.08 -26.97 63.95
CA VAL A 10 10.42 -26.48 62.70
C VAL A 10 11.08 -25.19 62.09
N LEU A 11 12.36 -24.96 62.33
CA LEU A 11 13.02 -23.76 61.83
C LEU A 11 14.44 -24.06 61.28
N SER A 12 14.55 -24.96 60.32
CA SER A 12 15.76 -25.04 59.45
C SER A 12 15.47 -25.61 58.08
N LEU A 13 14.46 -25.07 57.42
CA LEU A 13 14.45 -25.15 55.97
C LEU A 13 15.33 -24.00 55.44
N PRO A 14 16.32 -24.25 54.57
CA PRO A 14 17.03 -23.19 53.94
C PRO A 14 16.04 -22.44 53.10
N LEU A 15 15.83 -21.14 53.35
CA LEU A 15 15.25 -20.21 52.44
C LEU A 15 16.16 -20.21 51.18
N GLU A 16 15.90 -21.09 50.22
CA GLU A 16 16.35 -20.87 48.86
C GLU A 16 15.73 -19.54 48.47
N VAL A 17 16.52 -18.49 48.61
CA VAL A 17 16.28 -17.20 47.96
C VAL A 17 16.23 -17.48 46.46
N PHE A 18 15.03 -17.63 45.91
CA PHE A 18 14.84 -17.49 44.47
C PHE A 18 15.31 -16.07 44.18
N GLU A 19 16.57 -15.93 43.80
CA GLU A 19 17.04 -14.78 43.05
C GLU A 19 16.20 -14.73 41.78
N HIS A 20 15.09 -14.04 41.88
CA HIS A 20 14.41 -13.56 40.69
C HIS A 20 15.43 -12.64 40.02
N ASP A 21 16.03 -13.13 38.95
CA ASP A 21 16.91 -12.37 38.09
C ASP A 21 16.03 -11.28 37.46
N TYR A 22 15.81 -10.20 38.22
CA TYR A 22 15.13 -9.02 37.73
C TYR A 22 15.98 -8.48 36.59
N MET A 23 15.54 -8.70 35.33
CA MET A 23 16.16 -8.08 34.19
C MET A 23 16.05 -6.56 34.37
N ALA A 24 17.11 -5.95 34.86
CA ALA A 24 17.16 -4.51 35.08
C ALA A 24 16.99 -3.80 33.72
N ILE A 25 16.14 -2.79 33.69
CA ILE A 25 15.98 -1.91 32.50
C ILE A 25 17.34 -1.24 32.28
N LYS A 26 17.88 -1.39 31.07
CA LYS A 26 19.15 -0.78 30.64
C LYS A 26 18.93 0.09 29.41
N ILE A 27 19.61 1.22 29.37
CA ILE A 27 19.69 2.02 28.16
C ILE A 27 20.56 1.27 27.16
N LEU A 28 20.00 0.99 25.99
CA LEU A 28 20.72 0.30 24.90
C LEU A 28 21.83 1.21 24.35
N SER A 29 22.93 0.60 23.93
CA SER A 29 23.94 1.35 23.20
C SER A 29 23.37 1.95 21.92
N PRO A 30 23.90 3.07 21.44
CA PRO A 30 23.45 3.67 20.17
C PRO A 30 23.47 2.67 19.00
N GLU A 31 24.48 1.79 18.96
CA GLU A 31 24.60 0.76 17.94
C GLU A 31 23.46 -0.27 17.99
N VAL A 32 23.10 -0.77 19.18
CA VAL A 32 21.99 -1.71 19.35
C VAL A 32 20.67 -1.05 19.04
N SER A 33 20.46 0.19 19.51
CA SER A 33 19.26 0.97 19.21
C SER A 33 19.09 1.22 17.71
N ALA A 34 20.20 1.55 17.01
CA ALA A 34 20.24 1.71 15.57
C ALA A 34 19.85 0.42 14.83
N ARG A 35 20.37 -0.71 15.28
CA ARG A 35 20.07 -2.03 14.68
C ARG A 35 18.60 -2.43 14.87
N ILE A 36 17.98 -2.09 16.00
CA ILE A 36 16.56 -2.34 16.25
C ILE A 36 15.73 -1.45 15.32
N ALA A 37 15.97 -0.14 15.31
CA ALA A 37 15.26 0.82 14.47
C ALA A 37 15.40 0.51 12.97
N ALA A 38 16.64 0.22 12.50
CA ALA A 38 16.87 -0.21 11.12
C ALA A 38 16.10 -1.49 10.78
N GLY A 39 15.86 -2.32 11.79
CA GLY A 39 15.07 -3.54 11.66
C GLY A 39 13.60 -3.30 11.37
N GLU A 40 13.04 -2.24 11.86
CA GLU A 40 11.63 -1.86 11.63
C GLU A 40 11.44 -1.20 10.26
N VAL A 41 12.46 -0.48 9.77
CA VAL A 41 12.42 0.21 8.46
C VAL A 41 12.77 -0.75 7.31
N VAL A 42 13.82 -1.59 7.49
CA VAL A 42 14.33 -2.50 6.46
C VAL A 42 14.05 -3.95 6.83
N GLU A 43 12.89 -4.44 6.43
CA GLU A 43 12.50 -5.85 6.66
C GLU A 43 13.04 -6.81 5.60
N ARG A 44 13.15 -6.35 4.35
CA ARG A 44 13.46 -7.18 3.17
C ARG A 44 14.02 -6.37 2.01
N PRO A 45 14.56 -7.02 0.95
CA PRO A 45 15.08 -6.32 -0.23
C PRO A 45 14.09 -5.33 -0.88
N ALA A 46 12.80 -5.71 -0.97
CA ALA A 46 11.77 -4.83 -1.53
C ALA A 46 11.57 -3.54 -0.70
N SER A 47 11.81 -3.56 0.62
CA SER A 47 11.76 -2.35 1.46
C SER A 47 12.87 -1.38 1.09
N VAL A 48 14.09 -1.88 0.83
CA VAL A 48 15.22 -1.07 0.35
C VAL A 48 14.89 -0.43 -0.99
N VAL A 49 14.42 -1.23 -1.96
CA VAL A 49 14.05 -0.71 -3.29
C VAL A 49 12.96 0.35 -3.16
N LYS A 50 11.98 0.16 -2.28
CA LYS A 50 10.91 1.13 -2.03
C LYS A 50 11.46 2.48 -1.58
N GLU A 51 12.26 2.50 -0.52
CA GLU A 51 12.81 3.74 0.02
C GLU A 51 13.71 4.47 -0.99
N LEU A 52 14.57 3.74 -1.72
CA LEU A 52 15.43 4.34 -2.74
C LEU A 52 14.61 4.89 -3.93
N LEU A 53 13.59 4.16 -4.37
CA LEU A 53 12.71 4.56 -5.45
C LEU A 53 11.89 5.81 -5.07
N GLU A 54 11.33 5.87 -3.84
CA GLU A 54 10.64 7.04 -3.32
C GLU A 54 11.57 8.26 -3.26
N ASN A 55 12.83 8.09 -2.85
CA ASN A 55 13.81 9.18 -2.87
C ASN A 55 14.11 9.66 -4.29
N SER A 56 14.24 8.76 -5.26
CA SER A 56 14.44 9.12 -6.66
C SER A 56 13.24 9.90 -7.23
N LEU A 57 12.00 9.51 -6.89
CA LEU A 57 10.78 10.22 -7.29
C LEU A 57 10.70 11.61 -6.64
N ASP A 58 11.00 11.73 -5.34
CA ASP A 58 11.05 13.01 -4.62
C ASP A 58 12.17 13.93 -5.15
N ALA A 59 13.24 13.36 -5.75
CA ALA A 59 14.28 14.12 -6.44
C ALA A 59 13.85 14.65 -7.82
N GLY A 60 12.61 14.38 -8.26
CA GLY A 60 12.09 14.83 -9.55
C GLY A 60 12.62 14.03 -10.74
N SER A 61 13.03 12.78 -10.54
CA SER A 61 13.57 11.94 -11.59
C SER A 61 12.53 11.62 -12.66
N THR A 62 12.94 11.70 -13.92
CA THR A 62 12.14 11.26 -15.08
C THR A 62 12.56 9.89 -15.61
N ARG A 63 13.68 9.35 -15.12
CA ARG A 63 14.16 8.01 -15.44
C ARG A 63 14.77 7.36 -14.20
N ILE A 64 14.31 6.15 -13.90
CA ILE A 64 14.79 5.36 -12.77
C ILE A 64 15.12 3.95 -13.24
N ARG A 65 16.36 3.50 -13.03
CA ARG A 65 16.83 2.17 -13.36
C ARG A 65 17.13 1.40 -12.07
N ILE A 66 16.56 0.22 -11.94
CA ILE A 66 16.73 -0.67 -10.79
C ILE A 66 17.39 -1.96 -11.27
N GLU A 67 18.48 -2.36 -10.63
CA GLU A 67 19.19 -3.61 -10.92
C GLU A 67 19.28 -4.42 -9.63
N THR A 68 18.97 -5.72 -9.70
CA THR A 68 19.05 -6.59 -8.52
C THR A 68 19.63 -7.95 -8.85
N THR A 69 20.46 -8.48 -7.94
CA THR A 69 21.00 -9.83 -8.01
C THR A 69 20.55 -10.64 -6.81
N GLU A 70 20.34 -11.96 -7.01
CA GLU A 70 19.92 -12.89 -5.96
C GLU A 70 18.67 -12.43 -5.19
N GLY A 71 17.68 -11.85 -5.91
CA GLY A 71 16.46 -11.31 -5.30
C GLY A 71 16.68 -10.03 -4.49
N GLY A 72 17.78 -9.32 -4.73
CA GLY A 72 18.18 -8.13 -3.99
C GLY A 72 18.93 -8.42 -2.68
N ILE A 73 19.26 -9.68 -2.40
CA ILE A 73 20.01 -10.06 -1.21
C ILE A 73 21.49 -9.77 -1.38
N GLU A 74 22.04 -10.06 -2.57
CA GLU A 74 23.44 -9.81 -2.88
C GLU A 74 23.70 -8.38 -3.30
N SER A 75 22.89 -7.85 -4.23
CA SER A 75 22.97 -6.45 -4.59
C SER A 75 21.62 -5.85 -5.02
N ILE A 76 21.47 -4.57 -4.72
CA ILE A 76 20.42 -3.68 -5.22
C ILE A 76 21.12 -2.41 -5.69
N SER A 77 20.85 -1.97 -6.91
CA SER A 77 21.30 -0.68 -7.45
C SER A 77 20.10 0.09 -7.95
N VAL A 78 19.94 1.34 -7.49
CA VAL A 78 18.94 2.28 -7.99
C VAL A 78 19.69 3.48 -8.55
N ILE A 79 19.40 3.82 -9.79
CA ILE A 79 20.06 4.89 -10.55
C ILE A 79 18.96 5.81 -11.09
N ASP A 80 19.08 7.08 -10.83
CA ASP A 80 18.12 8.09 -11.26
C ASP A 80 18.82 9.30 -11.91
N ASN A 81 18.05 10.08 -12.63
CA ASN A 81 18.44 11.33 -13.23
C ASN A 81 17.78 12.55 -12.54
N GLY A 82 17.52 12.45 -11.25
CA GLY A 82 16.98 13.54 -10.45
C GLY A 82 17.97 14.67 -10.21
N ARG A 83 17.59 15.63 -9.39
CA ARG A 83 18.41 16.81 -9.08
C ARG A 83 19.76 16.50 -8.42
N GLY A 84 19.99 15.28 -7.93
CA GLY A 84 21.16 14.91 -7.18
C GLY A 84 21.17 15.49 -5.75
N ILE A 85 22.33 15.37 -5.08
CA ILE A 85 22.56 15.87 -3.72
C ILE A 85 23.77 16.80 -3.74
N PRO A 86 23.61 18.07 -3.31
CA PRO A 86 24.74 19.03 -3.23
C PRO A 86 25.86 18.52 -2.33
N GLU A 87 27.11 18.85 -2.66
CA GLU A 87 28.29 18.38 -1.94
C GLU A 87 28.19 18.63 -0.43
N VAL A 88 27.67 19.81 -0.04
CA VAL A 88 27.54 20.22 1.37
C VAL A 88 26.58 19.31 2.17
N ASP A 89 25.59 18.70 1.51
CA ASP A 89 24.58 17.85 2.13
C ASP A 89 24.98 16.37 2.12
N VAL A 90 25.93 15.98 1.27
CA VAL A 90 26.32 14.57 1.08
C VAL A 90 26.74 13.90 2.39
N PRO A 91 27.54 14.51 3.31
CA PRO A 91 27.88 13.89 4.60
C PRO A 91 26.68 13.67 5.52
N LEU A 92 25.57 14.39 5.31
CA LEU A 92 24.37 14.28 6.13
C LEU A 92 23.47 13.13 5.71
N VAL A 93 23.64 12.60 4.49
CA VAL A 93 22.76 11.55 3.92
C VAL A 93 22.67 10.30 4.83
N PHE A 94 23.75 9.94 5.52
CA PHE A 94 23.81 8.81 6.43
C PHE A 94 23.62 9.20 7.91
N LYS A 95 23.27 10.45 8.19
CA LYS A 95 22.92 10.88 9.56
C LYS A 95 21.43 10.60 9.84
N ARG A 96 21.15 10.14 11.03
CA ARG A 96 19.78 9.89 11.48
C ARG A 96 19.03 11.21 11.63
N PHE A 97 17.77 11.23 11.19
CA PHE A 97 16.90 12.44 11.19
C PHE A 97 17.39 13.58 10.29
N ALA A 98 18.31 13.32 9.37
CA ALA A 98 18.67 14.30 8.36
C ALA A 98 17.72 14.21 7.16
N THR A 99 16.98 15.28 6.91
CA THR A 99 16.01 15.37 5.82
C THR A 99 15.93 16.81 5.30
N SER A 100 15.72 16.95 4.00
CA SER A 100 15.41 18.22 3.34
C SER A 100 13.91 18.41 3.09
N LYS A 101 13.05 17.53 3.63
CA LYS A 101 11.65 17.39 3.24
C LYS A 101 10.67 17.89 4.31
N VAL A 102 11.13 18.08 5.54
CA VAL A 102 10.34 18.51 6.70
C VAL A 102 11.23 19.38 7.58
N GLU A 103 10.77 20.55 7.93
CA GLU A 103 11.49 21.49 8.82
C GLU A 103 10.70 21.77 10.11
N THR A 104 9.36 21.78 10.01
CA THR A 104 8.47 22.16 11.11
C THR A 104 7.51 21.02 11.50
N ALA A 105 6.86 21.15 12.65
CA ALA A 105 5.84 20.20 13.09
C ALA A 105 4.58 20.23 12.19
N GLU A 106 4.27 21.40 11.65
CA GLU A 106 3.15 21.62 10.73
C GLU A 106 3.36 20.87 9.41
N ASP A 107 4.61 20.76 8.91
CA ASP A 107 4.93 19.97 7.71
C ASP A 107 4.59 18.48 7.87
N LEU A 108 4.58 17.98 9.12
CA LEU A 108 4.19 16.59 9.41
C LEU A 108 2.68 16.35 9.23
N GLU A 109 1.88 17.41 9.32
CA GLU A 109 0.42 17.33 9.10
C GLU A 109 0.07 17.40 7.60
N ALA A 110 0.97 17.95 6.75
CA ALA A 110 0.76 18.17 5.32
C ALA A 110 1.87 17.53 4.47
N ILE A 111 2.13 16.23 4.66
CA ILE A 111 3.21 15.52 3.97
C ILE A 111 2.87 15.31 2.49
N GLU A 112 3.50 16.09 1.62
CA GLU A 112 3.39 15.94 0.16
C GLU A 112 4.43 14.96 -0.43
N THR A 113 5.61 14.82 0.21
CA THR A 113 6.69 13.94 -0.25
C THR A 113 6.45 12.48 0.13
N LEU A 114 6.94 11.53 -0.68
CA LEU A 114 6.85 10.10 -0.40
C LEU A 114 7.69 9.68 0.80
N GLY A 115 8.90 10.26 0.98
CA GLY A 115 9.77 10.08 2.12
C GLY A 115 9.83 11.37 2.98
N PHE A 116 9.94 11.27 4.31
CA PHE A 116 10.04 12.45 5.20
C PHE A 116 10.85 12.23 6.48
N ARG A 117 11.10 10.97 6.90
CA ARG A 117 11.65 10.67 8.23
C ARG A 117 13.14 10.90 8.39
N GLY A 118 13.91 11.04 7.29
CA GLY A 118 15.36 11.18 7.35
C GLY A 118 16.11 9.99 7.95
N GLU A 119 15.54 8.78 7.86
CA GLU A 119 16.12 7.58 8.46
C GLU A 119 16.45 6.47 7.44
N ALA A 120 15.98 6.58 6.18
CA ALA A 120 16.07 5.50 5.19
C ALA A 120 17.53 5.12 4.90
N MET A 121 18.37 6.07 4.51
CA MET A 121 19.77 5.80 4.16
C MET A 121 20.59 5.32 5.36
N TYR A 122 20.37 5.91 6.53
CA TYR A 122 20.97 5.46 7.78
C TYR A 122 20.57 4.00 8.09
N SER A 123 19.28 3.68 8.05
CA SER A 123 18.76 2.35 8.33
C SER A 123 19.25 1.30 7.34
N ILE A 124 19.35 1.64 6.04
CA ILE A 124 19.89 0.75 5.01
C ILE A 124 21.38 0.49 5.27
N SER A 125 22.20 1.53 5.56
CA SER A 125 23.62 1.38 5.82
C SER A 125 23.93 0.62 7.10
N ALA A 126 23.07 0.70 8.11
CA ALA A 126 23.20 -0.06 9.36
C ALA A 126 23.05 -1.60 9.18
N VAL A 127 22.40 -2.04 8.09
CA VAL A 127 22.15 -3.47 7.82
C VAL A 127 22.83 -3.99 6.55
N SER A 128 23.63 -3.15 5.88
CA SER A 128 24.27 -3.45 4.59
C SER A 128 25.52 -2.60 4.36
N GLU A 129 26.16 -2.78 3.21
CA GLU A 129 27.17 -1.88 2.69
C GLU A 129 26.54 -1.04 1.57
N VAL A 130 26.66 0.30 1.65
CA VAL A 130 26.03 1.24 0.72
C VAL A 130 27.07 2.10 0.03
N GLU A 131 27.07 2.12 -1.29
CA GLU A 131 27.80 3.06 -2.12
C GLU A 131 26.81 4.07 -2.69
N LEU A 132 27.03 5.34 -2.42
CA LEU A 132 26.29 6.48 -2.96
C LEU A 132 27.20 7.25 -3.91
N VAL A 133 26.70 7.53 -5.11
CA VAL A 133 27.34 8.41 -6.10
C VAL A 133 26.28 9.43 -6.52
N THR A 134 26.61 10.72 -6.43
CA THR A 134 25.67 11.78 -6.76
C THR A 134 26.36 13.01 -7.33
N GLY A 135 25.68 13.71 -8.21
CA GLY A 135 26.10 14.99 -8.75
C GLY A 135 24.89 15.86 -9.04
N VAL A 136 25.07 17.17 -9.00
CA VAL A 136 24.05 18.18 -9.32
C VAL A 136 24.39 18.90 -10.61
N ASP A 137 23.37 19.50 -11.25
CA ASP A 137 23.60 20.38 -12.39
C ASP A 137 24.50 21.56 -11.96
N ASN A 138 25.38 21.99 -12.86
CA ASN A 138 26.30 23.07 -12.66
C ASN A 138 27.51 22.80 -11.74
N GLU A 139 27.69 21.58 -11.23
CA GLU A 139 28.92 21.15 -10.58
C GLU A 139 29.75 20.29 -11.53
N SER A 140 31.06 20.55 -11.63
CA SER A 140 31.98 19.79 -12.51
C SER A 140 32.35 18.42 -11.93
N THR A 141 32.15 18.24 -10.63
CA THR A 141 32.50 17.03 -9.87
C THR A 141 31.35 16.65 -8.99
N GLY A 142 31.07 15.34 -8.91
CA GLY A 142 30.14 14.79 -7.94
C GLY A 142 30.86 14.11 -6.78
N SER A 143 30.09 13.60 -5.85
CA SER A 143 30.57 12.94 -4.65
C SER A 143 30.30 11.42 -4.69
N ARG A 144 31.28 10.64 -4.20
CA ARG A 144 31.14 9.22 -3.94
C ARG A 144 31.38 8.95 -2.46
N LEU A 145 30.44 8.28 -1.80
CA LEU A 145 30.54 7.83 -0.41
C LEU A 145 30.34 6.33 -0.33
N VAL A 146 31.07 5.71 0.59
CA VAL A 146 30.83 4.33 1.01
C VAL A 146 30.51 4.33 2.50
N ALA A 147 29.37 3.75 2.87
CA ALA A 147 28.94 3.58 4.25
C ALA A 147 28.83 2.11 4.62
N ARG A 148 29.23 1.75 5.83
CA ARG A 148 29.12 0.41 6.42
C ARG A 148 28.70 0.54 7.88
N ASP A 149 27.81 -0.34 8.32
CA ASP A 149 27.33 -0.40 9.71
C ASP A 149 26.88 1.00 10.25
N GLY A 150 26.28 1.83 9.37
CA GLY A 150 25.80 3.18 9.70
C GLY A 150 26.84 4.30 9.62
N GLU A 151 28.12 3.98 9.34
CA GLU A 151 29.20 4.97 9.34
C GLU A 151 29.81 5.14 7.93
N ILE A 152 30.18 6.38 7.58
CA ILE A 152 30.90 6.68 6.33
C ILE A 152 32.34 6.23 6.51
N VAL A 153 32.79 5.32 5.64
CA VAL A 153 34.16 4.74 5.66
C VAL A 153 35.04 5.28 4.55
N GLU A 154 34.45 5.82 3.49
CA GLU A 154 35.19 6.39 2.35
C GLU A 154 34.38 7.54 1.75
N GLN A 155 35.06 8.62 1.39
CA GLN A 155 34.53 9.75 0.64
C GLN A 155 35.55 10.19 -0.41
N SER A 156 35.08 10.42 -1.62
CA SER A 156 35.92 10.87 -2.74
C SER A 156 35.09 11.69 -3.73
N PHE A 157 35.78 12.47 -4.55
CA PHE A 157 35.19 13.21 -5.66
C PHE A 157 35.37 12.46 -6.96
N ILE A 158 34.34 12.44 -7.80
CA ILE A 158 34.38 11.78 -9.10
C ILE A 158 33.63 12.61 -10.15
N ALA A 159 34.00 12.43 -11.40
CA ALA A 159 33.21 12.98 -12.50
C ALA A 159 31.94 12.13 -12.66
N VAL A 160 30.77 12.75 -12.59
CA VAL A 160 29.47 12.07 -12.72
C VAL A 160 28.45 13.03 -13.34
N ASN A 161 27.51 12.50 -14.10
CA ASN A 161 26.37 13.26 -14.59
C ASN A 161 25.40 13.55 -13.45
N PRO A 162 24.55 14.61 -13.57
CA PRO A 162 23.50 14.89 -12.61
C PRO A 162 22.59 13.71 -12.35
N GLY A 163 22.22 13.53 -11.08
CA GLY A 163 21.42 12.42 -10.59
C GLY A 163 22.07 11.68 -9.42
N THR A 164 21.50 10.54 -9.07
CA THR A 164 21.98 9.74 -7.94
C THR A 164 22.02 8.24 -8.30
N LYS A 165 23.07 7.57 -7.88
CA LYS A 165 23.21 6.12 -7.90
C LYS A 165 23.45 5.63 -6.49
N VAL A 166 22.58 4.77 -5.99
CA VAL A 166 22.75 4.08 -4.71
C VAL A 166 22.90 2.59 -4.99
N LYS A 167 24.01 2.00 -4.56
CA LYS A 167 24.26 0.55 -4.63
C LYS A 167 24.35 -0.01 -3.23
N VAL A 168 23.46 -0.93 -2.91
CA VAL A 168 23.39 -1.65 -1.64
C VAL A 168 23.88 -3.07 -1.86
N THR A 169 24.84 -3.52 -1.06
CA THR A 169 25.40 -4.86 -1.14
C THR A 169 25.39 -5.54 0.23
N ARG A 170 25.44 -6.87 0.22
CA ARG A 170 25.56 -7.68 1.44
C ARG A 170 24.45 -7.42 2.46
N LEU A 171 23.21 -7.27 1.97
CA LEU A 171 22.04 -6.99 2.82
C LEU A 171 21.90 -8.07 3.91
N PHE A 172 21.76 -7.64 5.18
CA PHE A 172 21.64 -8.48 6.38
C PHE A 172 22.88 -9.36 6.67
N ARG A 173 24.09 -8.95 6.22
CA ARG A 173 25.31 -9.70 6.51
C ARG A 173 25.49 -9.99 8.01
N ASN A 174 25.30 -8.96 8.82
CA ASN A 174 25.45 -9.00 10.28
C ASN A 174 24.18 -9.44 11.02
N PHE A 175 23.13 -9.87 10.29
CA PHE A 175 21.83 -10.26 10.84
C PHE A 175 21.38 -11.65 10.36
N PRO A 176 22.08 -12.74 10.78
CA PRO A 176 21.83 -14.08 10.25
C PRO A 176 20.42 -14.59 10.51
N ALA A 177 19.82 -14.22 11.64
CA ALA A 177 18.43 -14.55 11.95
C ALA A 177 17.48 -13.94 10.89
N ARG A 178 17.61 -12.62 10.60
CA ARG A 178 16.78 -11.95 9.61
C ARG A 178 16.97 -12.52 8.21
N ARG A 179 18.21 -12.83 7.83
CA ARG A 179 18.51 -13.46 6.55
C ARG A 179 17.82 -14.83 6.39
N LYS A 180 17.65 -15.58 7.48
CA LYS A 180 16.90 -16.87 7.49
C LYS A 180 15.38 -16.68 7.30
N PHE A 181 14.83 -15.55 7.70
CA PHE A 181 13.39 -15.23 7.51
C PHE A 181 13.05 -14.73 6.11
N LEU A 182 14.03 -14.41 5.27
CA LEU A 182 13.79 -14.07 3.87
C LEU A 182 13.23 -15.30 3.14
N ARG A 183 12.35 -15.02 2.19
CA ARG A 183 11.82 -16.07 1.32
C ARG A 183 12.87 -16.47 0.28
N THR A 184 12.48 -17.34 -0.66
CA THR A 184 13.36 -17.73 -1.76
C THR A 184 13.73 -16.51 -2.61
N ARG A 185 14.90 -16.55 -3.27
CA ARG A 185 15.36 -15.49 -4.19
C ARG A 185 14.32 -15.11 -5.22
N SER A 186 13.65 -16.10 -5.82
CA SER A 186 12.56 -15.87 -6.77
C SER A 186 11.38 -15.14 -6.15
N ALA A 187 11.00 -15.45 -4.91
CA ALA A 187 9.91 -14.78 -4.21
C ALA A 187 10.27 -13.32 -3.88
N GLU A 188 11.52 -13.03 -3.48
CA GLU A 188 11.97 -11.66 -3.23
C GLU A 188 12.08 -10.86 -4.54
N SER A 189 12.60 -11.47 -5.64
CA SER A 189 12.56 -10.86 -6.99
C SER A 189 11.15 -10.52 -7.43
N GLY A 190 10.18 -11.42 -7.19
CA GLY A 190 8.76 -11.18 -7.51
C GLY A 190 8.16 -10.02 -6.72
N ARG A 191 8.56 -9.84 -5.44
CA ARG A 191 8.12 -8.70 -4.63
C ARG A 191 8.67 -7.38 -5.15
N ILE A 192 9.96 -7.33 -5.51
CA ILE A 192 10.58 -6.14 -6.11
C ILE A 192 9.88 -5.81 -7.43
N LYS A 193 9.65 -6.80 -8.29
CA LYS A 193 8.93 -6.62 -9.56
C LYS A 193 7.52 -6.03 -9.32
N THR A 194 6.76 -6.59 -8.39
CA THR A 194 5.41 -6.09 -8.06
C THR A 194 5.46 -4.64 -7.57
N LEU A 195 6.46 -4.30 -6.75
CA LEU A 195 6.65 -2.94 -6.25
C LEU A 195 6.92 -1.96 -7.41
N VAL A 196 7.89 -2.26 -8.29
CA VAL A 196 8.23 -1.40 -9.43
C VAL A 196 7.04 -1.24 -10.38
N HIS A 197 6.27 -2.31 -10.63
CA HIS A 197 5.03 -2.22 -11.42
C HIS A 197 4.03 -1.25 -10.80
N ARG A 198 3.85 -1.24 -9.47
CA ARG A 198 2.94 -0.32 -8.77
C ARG A 198 3.37 1.13 -8.95
N TYR A 199 4.66 1.42 -8.74
CA TYR A 199 5.16 2.80 -8.93
C TYR A 199 5.08 3.25 -10.38
N SER A 200 5.30 2.35 -11.36
CA SER A 200 5.13 2.70 -12.76
C SER A 200 3.67 3.01 -13.13
N MET A 201 2.69 2.38 -12.48
CA MET A 201 1.27 2.67 -12.70
C MET A 201 0.85 4.06 -12.19
N ILE A 202 1.41 4.51 -11.06
CA ILE A 202 1.06 5.81 -10.49
C ILE A 202 1.90 6.96 -11.06
N ARG A 203 3.07 6.64 -11.64
CA ARG A 203 3.98 7.61 -12.26
C ARG A 203 4.24 7.23 -13.72
N PRO A 204 3.21 7.31 -14.58
CA PRO A 204 3.35 7.02 -16.01
C PRO A 204 4.24 8.03 -16.75
N ASP A 205 4.51 9.17 -16.13
CA ASP A 205 5.44 10.23 -16.56
C ASP A 205 6.92 9.88 -16.34
N VAL A 206 7.22 8.82 -15.58
CA VAL A 206 8.59 8.37 -15.29
C VAL A 206 8.90 7.08 -16.07
N ALA A 207 10.06 7.05 -16.71
CA ALA A 207 10.58 5.85 -17.34
C ALA A 207 11.25 4.94 -16.31
N PHE A 208 10.66 3.78 -16.06
CA PHE A 208 11.23 2.75 -15.18
C PHE A 208 11.93 1.66 -15.99
N GLU A 209 13.07 1.21 -15.51
CA GLU A 209 13.74 0.02 -16.01
C GLU A 209 14.10 -0.89 -14.83
N LEU A 210 13.65 -2.16 -14.86
CA LEU A 210 13.99 -3.16 -13.85
C LEU A 210 14.75 -4.32 -14.51
N ILE A 211 15.97 -4.53 -14.07
CA ILE A 211 16.85 -5.62 -14.51
C ILE A 211 17.04 -6.58 -13.34
N GLN A 212 16.63 -7.83 -13.53
CA GLN A 212 16.78 -8.90 -12.56
C GLN A 212 17.43 -10.09 -13.25
N GLU A 213 18.30 -10.81 -12.52
CA GLU A 213 18.89 -12.03 -13.06
C GLU A 213 17.83 -13.02 -13.57
N LYS A 214 18.14 -13.66 -14.70
CA LYS A 214 17.30 -14.72 -15.28
C LYS A 214 15.87 -14.29 -15.67
N SER A 215 15.59 -12.98 -15.67
CA SER A 215 14.29 -12.42 -16.09
C SER A 215 14.45 -11.51 -17.29
N ARG A 216 13.42 -11.43 -18.12
CA ARG A 216 13.38 -10.36 -19.13
C ARG A 216 13.30 -9.01 -18.44
N PRO A 217 14.06 -8.00 -18.87
CA PRO A 217 13.94 -6.66 -18.34
C PRO A 217 12.49 -6.15 -18.47
N PHE A 218 12.03 -5.45 -17.44
CA PHE A 218 10.78 -4.70 -17.48
C PHE A 218 11.12 -3.24 -17.75
N SER A 219 10.38 -2.58 -18.64
CA SER A 219 10.58 -1.15 -18.90
C SER A 219 9.27 -0.43 -19.22
N THR A 220 9.22 0.87 -18.87
CA THR A 220 8.18 1.81 -19.30
C THR A 220 8.82 3.01 -19.97
N THR A 221 8.05 3.74 -20.78
CA THR A 221 8.57 4.81 -21.63
C THR A 221 8.61 6.18 -20.94
N GLY A 222 7.89 6.38 -19.85
CA GLY A 222 7.70 7.70 -19.24
C GLY A 222 6.87 8.67 -20.11
N SER A 223 5.98 8.13 -20.93
CA SER A 223 5.15 8.90 -21.87
C SER A 223 3.96 9.61 -21.26
N ASN A 224 3.79 9.53 -19.94
CA ASN A 224 2.60 9.99 -19.21
C ASN A 224 1.28 9.34 -19.68
N ASP A 225 1.38 8.13 -20.23
CA ASP A 225 0.23 7.33 -20.64
C ASP A 225 0.14 6.05 -19.84
N ILE A 226 -0.86 5.98 -18.95
CA ILE A 226 -1.10 4.83 -18.09
C ILE A 226 -1.40 3.55 -18.89
N ARG A 227 -1.97 3.66 -20.09
CA ARG A 227 -2.26 2.50 -20.95
C ARG A 227 -0.97 1.86 -21.47
N ASN A 228 0.04 2.66 -21.81
CA ASN A 228 1.36 2.15 -22.17
C ASN A 228 2.03 1.42 -21.02
N VAL A 229 1.87 1.93 -19.80
CA VAL A 229 2.34 1.23 -18.59
C VAL A 229 1.60 -0.09 -18.40
N MET A 230 0.27 -0.11 -18.51
CA MET A 230 -0.52 -1.34 -18.42
C MET A 230 -0.14 -2.36 -19.49
N SER A 231 0.23 -1.91 -20.69
CA SER A 231 0.75 -2.79 -21.76
C SER A 231 2.06 -3.45 -21.35
N SER A 232 2.97 -2.70 -20.71
CA SER A 232 4.23 -3.25 -20.18
C SER A 232 4.02 -4.24 -19.02
N VAL A 233 2.99 -4.03 -18.18
CA VAL A 233 2.72 -4.86 -17.00
C VAL A 233 1.88 -6.10 -17.31
N TYR A 234 0.80 -5.95 -18.11
CA TYR A 234 -0.22 -6.99 -18.32
C TYR A 234 -0.30 -7.46 -19.78
N GLY A 235 0.45 -6.86 -20.69
CA GLY A 235 0.41 -7.14 -22.12
C GLY A 235 -0.58 -6.26 -22.87
N ASN A 236 -0.31 -6.05 -24.16
CA ASN A 236 -1.08 -5.14 -25.02
C ASN A 236 -2.57 -5.49 -25.13
N GLU A 237 -2.87 -6.77 -25.27
CA GLU A 237 -4.26 -7.23 -25.38
C GLU A 237 -5.08 -6.85 -24.13
N THR A 238 -4.54 -7.12 -22.94
CA THR A 238 -5.19 -6.76 -21.68
C THR A 238 -5.34 -5.24 -21.56
N ALA A 239 -4.28 -4.48 -21.82
CA ALA A 239 -4.27 -3.02 -21.66
C ALA A 239 -5.25 -2.31 -22.61
N ASN A 240 -5.38 -2.78 -23.83
CA ASN A 240 -6.29 -2.19 -24.83
C ASN A 240 -7.76 -2.33 -24.46
N GLN A 241 -8.11 -3.39 -23.71
CA GLN A 241 -9.48 -3.63 -23.26
C GLN A 241 -9.78 -2.93 -21.92
N MET A 242 -8.79 -2.38 -21.22
CA MET A 242 -9.01 -1.71 -19.94
C MET A 242 -9.74 -0.38 -20.11
N LEU A 243 -10.50 -0.02 -19.09
CA LEU A 243 -11.33 1.18 -19.03
C LEU A 243 -10.64 2.25 -18.21
N GLN A 244 -10.67 3.47 -18.71
CA GLN A 244 -10.17 4.62 -17.96
C GLN A 244 -11.26 5.19 -17.05
N VAL A 245 -10.99 5.24 -15.76
CA VAL A 245 -11.80 5.94 -14.76
C VAL A 245 -11.39 7.40 -14.82
N LYS A 246 -12.31 8.26 -15.23
CA LYS A 246 -12.11 9.71 -15.34
C LYS A 246 -12.97 10.45 -14.34
N LEU A 247 -12.52 11.64 -13.99
CA LEU A 247 -13.35 12.57 -13.22
C LEU A 247 -14.63 12.85 -14.03
N ASP A 248 -15.78 12.68 -13.35
CA ASP A 248 -17.06 13.10 -13.90
C ASP A 248 -17.10 14.64 -13.95
N GLU A 249 -17.32 15.23 -15.12
CA GLU A 249 -17.38 16.69 -15.27
C GLU A 249 -18.47 17.35 -14.44
N VAL A 250 -19.50 16.58 -14.06
CA VAL A 250 -20.59 17.03 -13.17
C VAL A 250 -20.08 17.32 -11.76
N LEU A 251 -18.92 16.78 -11.37
CA LEU A 251 -18.36 16.92 -10.02
C LEU A 251 -17.34 18.06 -9.89
N ARG A 252 -17.34 19.07 -10.77
CA ARG A 252 -16.39 20.21 -10.72
C ARG A 252 -16.38 20.95 -9.39
N ASP A 253 -17.52 21.01 -8.68
CA ASP A 253 -17.65 21.64 -7.36
C ASP A 253 -17.55 20.65 -6.19
N TRP A 254 -17.23 19.39 -6.48
CA TRP A 254 -17.10 18.34 -5.48
C TRP A 254 -15.81 18.51 -4.65
N ARG A 255 -15.97 18.68 -3.34
CA ARG A 255 -14.86 18.80 -2.38
C ARG A 255 -14.46 17.46 -1.72
N GLY A 256 -15.03 16.35 -2.18
CA GLY A 256 -14.75 15.01 -1.67
C GLY A 256 -13.63 14.29 -2.44
N PRO A 257 -13.42 12.99 -2.15
CA PRO A 257 -12.42 12.17 -2.83
C PRO A 257 -12.64 12.11 -4.34
N VAL A 258 -11.58 12.37 -5.11
CA VAL A 258 -11.57 12.30 -6.59
C VAL A 258 -10.87 11.01 -7.01
N VAL A 259 -11.57 10.17 -7.77
CA VAL A 259 -11.07 8.85 -8.19
C VAL A 259 -10.71 8.87 -9.68
N MET A 260 -9.46 8.54 -9.98
CA MET A 260 -8.94 8.43 -11.35
C MET A 260 -8.18 7.11 -11.50
N GLY A 261 -7.93 6.68 -12.74
CA GLY A 261 -7.10 5.51 -13.00
C GLY A 261 -7.55 4.68 -14.18
N ILE A 262 -7.24 3.39 -14.11
CA ILE A 262 -7.55 2.42 -15.15
C ILE A 262 -7.96 1.09 -14.52
N MET A 263 -8.99 0.46 -15.09
CA MET A 263 -9.56 -0.77 -14.55
C MET A 263 -9.89 -1.78 -15.65
N GLY A 264 -9.92 -3.06 -15.32
CA GLY A 264 -10.29 -4.12 -16.25
C GLY A 264 -11.79 -4.12 -16.56
N THR A 265 -12.16 -4.60 -17.74
CA THR A 265 -13.57 -4.93 -18.04
C THR A 265 -14.05 -6.11 -17.16
N PRO A 266 -15.35 -6.35 -17.03
CA PRO A 266 -15.88 -7.50 -16.30
C PRO A 266 -15.37 -8.87 -16.78
N ALA A 267 -14.88 -8.97 -18.01
CA ALA A 267 -14.25 -10.17 -18.56
C ALA A 267 -12.81 -10.37 -18.04
N GLN A 268 -12.14 -9.31 -17.61
CA GLN A 268 -10.74 -9.32 -17.18
C GLN A 268 -10.61 -9.56 -15.66
N THR A 269 -11.11 -10.69 -15.20
CA THR A 269 -11.11 -11.03 -13.76
C THR A 269 -9.85 -11.77 -13.33
N ARG A 270 -9.57 -11.78 -12.03
CA ARG A 270 -8.45 -12.47 -11.40
C ARG A 270 -8.91 -13.40 -10.29
N ALA A 271 -8.07 -14.37 -9.90
CA ALA A 271 -8.36 -15.34 -8.86
C ALA A 271 -8.18 -14.74 -7.43
N ASN A 272 -7.51 -13.63 -7.31
CA ASN A 272 -7.22 -12.99 -6.03
C ASN A 272 -7.08 -11.46 -6.17
N ARG A 273 -6.98 -10.76 -5.03
CA ARG A 273 -6.89 -9.30 -4.92
C ARG A 273 -5.54 -8.69 -5.28
N SER A 274 -4.53 -9.46 -5.64
CA SER A 274 -3.16 -8.95 -5.87
C SER A 274 -3.03 -7.97 -7.04
N HIS A 275 -4.04 -7.91 -7.91
CA HIS A 275 -4.13 -7.01 -9.06
C HIS A 275 -5.00 -5.77 -8.81
N ILE A 276 -5.47 -5.58 -7.58
CA ILE A 276 -6.12 -4.35 -7.12
C ILE A 276 -5.00 -3.46 -6.57
N ASN A 277 -4.72 -2.35 -7.25
CA ASN A 277 -3.70 -1.39 -6.84
C ASN A 277 -4.40 -0.07 -6.50
N ILE A 278 -4.34 0.31 -5.23
CA ILE A 278 -4.95 1.53 -4.71
C ILE A 278 -3.86 2.50 -4.31
N PHE A 279 -4.02 3.75 -4.73
CA PHE A 279 -3.15 4.84 -4.37
C PHE A 279 -3.98 5.96 -3.75
N ILE A 280 -3.42 6.64 -2.76
CA ILE A 280 -3.98 7.83 -2.14
C ILE A 280 -2.95 8.94 -2.29
N ASN A 281 -3.31 10.01 -2.99
CA ASN A 281 -2.42 11.13 -3.26
C ASN A 281 -1.05 10.67 -3.80
N GLY A 282 -1.04 9.74 -4.78
CA GLY A 282 0.17 9.18 -5.37
C GLY A 282 0.91 8.13 -4.53
N ARG A 283 0.40 7.77 -3.34
CA ARG A 283 1.03 6.81 -2.42
C ARG A 283 0.28 5.48 -2.45
N TRP A 284 0.99 4.38 -2.71
CA TRP A 284 0.39 3.05 -2.67
C TRP A 284 0.00 2.67 -1.24
N ILE A 285 -1.24 2.19 -1.08
CA ILE A 285 -1.78 1.75 0.21
C ILE A 285 -2.44 0.37 0.12
N GLN A 286 -2.57 -0.27 1.28
CA GLN A 286 -3.37 -1.47 1.49
C GLN A 286 -4.59 -1.10 2.34
N SER A 287 -5.70 -0.77 1.70
CA SER A 287 -6.99 -0.53 2.38
C SER A 287 -7.98 -1.63 2.02
N LYS A 288 -8.47 -2.33 3.04
CA LYS A 288 -9.54 -3.33 2.88
C LYS A 288 -10.84 -2.67 2.42
N THR A 289 -11.17 -1.52 2.99
CA THR A 289 -12.37 -0.76 2.69
C THR A 289 -12.40 -0.30 1.23
N VAL A 290 -11.32 0.31 0.76
CA VAL A 290 -11.23 0.81 -0.63
C VAL A 290 -11.20 -0.35 -1.63
N SER A 291 -10.45 -1.42 -1.33
CA SER A 291 -10.44 -2.62 -2.17
C SER A 291 -11.82 -3.25 -2.26
N TYR A 292 -12.56 -3.28 -1.15
CA TYR A 292 -13.92 -3.80 -1.11
C TYR A 292 -14.90 -2.89 -1.87
N ALA A 293 -14.76 -1.56 -1.79
CA ALA A 293 -15.57 -0.62 -2.59
C ALA A 293 -15.36 -0.86 -4.09
N PHE A 294 -14.10 -1.09 -4.52
CA PHE A 294 -13.78 -1.44 -5.90
C PHE A 294 -14.43 -2.76 -6.32
N GLU A 295 -14.38 -3.80 -5.49
CA GLU A 295 -15.03 -5.08 -5.74
C GLU A 295 -16.55 -4.96 -5.82
N GLN A 296 -17.16 -4.22 -4.88
CA GLN A 296 -18.61 -4.01 -4.83
C GLN A 296 -19.14 -3.27 -6.07
N ALA A 297 -18.35 -2.38 -6.65
CA ALA A 297 -18.74 -1.71 -7.89
C ALA A 297 -18.95 -2.69 -9.07
N TYR A 298 -18.26 -3.83 -9.06
CA TYR A 298 -18.41 -4.90 -10.07
C TYR A 298 -19.53 -5.89 -9.75
N HIS A 299 -20.19 -5.75 -8.60
CA HIS A 299 -21.29 -6.66 -8.27
C HIS A 299 -22.40 -6.61 -9.32
N GLY A 300 -22.80 -7.78 -9.82
CA GLY A 300 -23.74 -7.91 -10.92
C GLY A 300 -23.13 -7.86 -12.34
N PHE A 301 -21.84 -7.51 -12.48
CA PHE A 301 -21.12 -7.53 -13.75
C PHE A 301 -20.13 -8.69 -13.88
N MET A 302 -19.73 -9.28 -12.76
CA MET A 302 -18.65 -10.27 -12.68
C MET A 302 -19.15 -11.51 -11.95
N ALA A 303 -18.62 -12.70 -12.31
CA ALA A 303 -18.90 -13.94 -11.63
C ALA A 303 -18.42 -13.95 -10.19
N ASP A 304 -19.10 -14.69 -9.31
CA ASP A 304 -18.75 -14.86 -7.91
C ASP A 304 -17.32 -15.40 -7.74
N ARG A 305 -16.69 -15.02 -6.63
CA ARG A 305 -15.31 -15.41 -6.25
C ARG A 305 -14.22 -14.99 -7.26
N ARG A 306 -14.54 -14.04 -8.12
CA ARG A 306 -13.55 -13.39 -8.99
C ARG A 306 -13.31 -11.97 -8.49
N PHE A 307 -12.15 -11.43 -8.83
CA PHE A 307 -11.72 -10.10 -8.39
C PHE A 307 -11.41 -9.23 -9.60
N PRO A 308 -11.76 -7.95 -9.55
CA PRO A 308 -11.37 -7.00 -10.59
C PRO A 308 -9.85 -6.76 -10.56
N MET A 309 -9.35 -6.17 -11.62
CA MET A 309 -7.98 -5.70 -11.71
C MET A 309 -7.96 -4.22 -12.10
N GLY A 310 -6.95 -3.49 -11.61
CA GLY A 310 -6.81 -2.07 -11.96
C GLY A 310 -5.82 -1.35 -11.06
N ALA A 311 -5.64 -0.07 -11.38
CA ALA A 311 -4.90 0.90 -10.61
C ALA A 311 -5.76 2.16 -10.48
N LEU A 312 -6.15 2.48 -9.25
CA LEU A 312 -6.94 3.67 -8.93
C LEU A 312 -6.08 4.61 -8.07
N ASP A 313 -5.99 5.86 -8.48
CA ASP A 313 -5.45 6.95 -7.67
C ASP A 313 -6.60 7.81 -7.18
N ILE A 314 -6.63 8.00 -5.86
CA ILE A 314 -7.69 8.69 -5.18
C ILE A 314 -7.09 9.93 -4.53
N HIS A 315 -7.46 11.09 -5.02
CA HIS A 315 -7.04 12.36 -4.47
C HIS A 315 -8.01 12.78 -3.38
N ILE A 316 -7.46 13.00 -2.18
CA ILE A 316 -8.21 13.38 -0.97
C ILE A 316 -7.50 14.60 -0.36
N PRO A 317 -8.23 15.58 0.20
CA PRO A 317 -7.61 16.66 0.97
C PRO A 317 -6.69 16.09 2.06
N VAL A 318 -5.51 16.67 2.23
CA VAL A 318 -4.49 16.15 3.17
C VAL A 318 -5.00 16.12 4.61
N GLU A 319 -5.88 17.04 4.99
CA GLU A 319 -6.52 17.11 6.30
C GLU A 319 -7.50 15.96 6.58
N ASP A 320 -7.94 15.22 5.55
CA ASP A 320 -8.86 14.08 5.69
C ASP A 320 -8.14 12.72 5.72
N VAL A 321 -6.79 12.70 5.65
CA VAL A 321 -5.97 11.48 5.61
C VAL A 321 -4.83 11.56 6.61
N ASP A 322 -4.76 10.60 7.55
CA ASP A 322 -3.57 10.39 8.36
C ASP A 322 -2.71 9.29 7.75
N VAL A 323 -1.53 9.65 7.26
CA VAL A 323 -0.55 8.76 6.64
C VAL A 323 0.51 8.25 7.61
N ASN A 324 0.54 8.75 8.85
CA ASN A 324 1.55 8.39 9.84
C ASN A 324 1.10 7.25 10.77
N VAL A 325 0.42 6.26 10.22
CA VAL A 325 -0.16 5.14 11.00
C VAL A 325 0.81 3.96 11.12
N HIS A 326 1.57 3.66 10.06
CA HIS A 326 2.45 2.47 9.99
C HIS A 326 3.87 2.86 9.51
N PRO A 327 4.95 2.25 10.05
CA PRO A 327 6.32 2.56 9.62
C PRO A 327 6.55 2.41 8.13
N ALA A 328 5.99 1.38 7.48
CA ALA A 328 6.08 1.15 6.04
C ALA A 328 5.11 2.04 5.22
N LYS A 329 4.31 2.90 5.86
CA LYS A 329 3.35 3.83 5.23
C LYS A 329 2.35 3.16 4.27
N THR A 330 2.07 1.88 4.48
CA THR A 330 1.14 1.10 3.64
C THR A 330 -0.28 1.15 4.14
N GLU A 331 -0.49 1.61 5.37
CA GLU A 331 -1.81 1.79 5.98
C GLU A 331 -2.03 3.27 6.28
N VAL A 332 -3.23 3.74 6.03
CA VAL A 332 -3.67 5.12 6.28
C VAL A 332 -5.02 5.09 6.99
N ARG A 333 -5.31 6.11 7.78
CA ARG A 333 -6.63 6.34 8.36
C ARG A 333 -7.34 7.45 7.64
N PHE A 334 -8.62 7.29 7.43
CA PHE A 334 -9.47 8.28 6.76
C PHE A 334 -10.44 8.90 7.76
N ARG A 335 -10.62 10.19 7.68
CA ARG A 335 -11.57 10.92 8.52
C ARG A 335 -13.02 10.60 8.16
N LYS A 336 -13.28 10.39 6.86
CA LYS A 336 -14.61 10.11 6.29
C LYS A 336 -14.54 8.87 5.39
N GLU A 337 -14.45 7.70 6.00
CA GLU A 337 -14.28 6.44 5.27
C GLU A 337 -15.50 6.09 4.40
N SER A 338 -16.72 6.49 4.82
CA SER A 338 -17.95 6.30 4.06
C SER A 338 -17.96 7.06 2.74
N ASP A 339 -17.47 8.32 2.75
CA ASP A 339 -17.43 9.17 1.57
C ASP A 339 -16.43 8.63 0.55
N LEU A 340 -15.28 8.16 1.05
CA LEU A 340 -14.27 7.48 0.23
C LEU A 340 -14.82 6.21 -0.43
N PHE A 341 -15.49 5.37 0.36
CA PHE A 341 -16.13 4.15 -0.15
C PHE A 341 -17.14 4.47 -1.25
N GLY A 342 -18.04 5.44 -0.99
CA GLY A 342 -19.06 5.88 -1.94
C GLY A 342 -18.46 6.44 -3.23
N SER A 343 -17.43 7.28 -3.12
CA SER A 343 -16.75 7.88 -4.28
C SER A 343 -16.09 6.81 -5.18
N VAL A 344 -15.40 5.84 -4.60
CA VAL A 344 -14.79 4.75 -5.35
C VAL A 344 -15.85 3.88 -6.04
N GLN A 345 -16.87 3.48 -5.30
CA GLN A 345 -17.95 2.65 -5.84
C GLN A 345 -18.67 3.36 -6.99
N HIS A 346 -18.98 4.66 -6.83
CA HIS A 346 -19.67 5.46 -7.84
C HIS A 346 -18.82 5.62 -9.11
N ALA A 347 -17.57 6.05 -8.99
CA ALA A 347 -16.68 6.28 -10.13
C ALA A 347 -16.46 5.01 -10.96
N VAL A 348 -16.21 3.89 -10.31
CA VAL A 348 -15.99 2.59 -10.95
C VAL A 348 -17.28 2.10 -11.61
N ARG A 349 -18.41 2.16 -10.89
CA ARG A 349 -19.69 1.69 -11.41
C ARG A 349 -20.17 2.51 -12.62
N ASN A 350 -20.02 3.83 -12.59
CA ASN A 350 -20.34 4.70 -13.73
C ASN A 350 -19.50 4.33 -14.95
N THR A 351 -18.20 4.07 -14.76
CA THR A 351 -17.32 3.62 -15.83
C THR A 351 -17.78 2.29 -16.45
N LEU A 352 -18.25 1.35 -15.63
CA LEU A 352 -18.80 0.07 -16.10
C LEU A 352 -20.12 0.25 -16.87
N LEU A 353 -21.00 1.13 -16.40
CA LEU A 353 -22.29 1.39 -17.04
C LEU A 353 -22.13 2.02 -18.44
N GLN A 354 -21.05 2.77 -18.71
CA GLN A 354 -20.74 3.29 -20.03
C GLN A 354 -20.46 2.18 -21.08
N LEU A 355 -20.14 0.97 -20.64
CA LEU A 355 -19.99 -0.21 -21.52
C LEU A 355 -21.34 -0.81 -21.93
N ALA A 356 -22.40 -0.58 -21.16
CA ALA A 356 -23.71 -1.11 -21.49
C ALA A 356 -24.18 -0.43 -22.79
N PRO A 357 -24.55 -1.17 -23.83
CA PRO A 357 -25.14 -0.56 -25.01
C PRO A 357 -26.40 0.19 -24.58
N VAL A 358 -26.40 1.52 -24.75
CA VAL A 358 -27.61 2.30 -24.57
C VAL A 358 -28.64 1.70 -25.55
N PRO A 359 -29.80 1.17 -25.08
CA PRO A 359 -30.83 0.75 -25.99
C PRO A 359 -31.24 2.01 -26.77
N SER A 360 -30.85 2.11 -28.02
CA SER A 360 -31.39 3.15 -28.89
C SER A 360 -32.88 2.86 -29.04
N ALA A 361 -33.68 3.56 -28.23
CA ALA A 361 -35.10 3.65 -28.46
C ALA A 361 -35.27 4.38 -29.79
N SER A 362 -35.27 3.65 -30.88
CA SER A 362 -35.76 4.18 -32.17
C SER A 362 -37.16 4.68 -31.92
N PRO A 363 -37.49 5.95 -32.24
CA PRO A 363 -38.87 6.39 -32.17
C PRO A 363 -39.63 5.53 -33.19
N ARG A 364 -40.41 4.55 -32.66
CA ARG A 364 -41.32 3.79 -33.52
C ARG A 364 -42.27 4.78 -34.17
N GLY A 365 -42.18 4.84 -35.49
CA GLY A 365 -43.07 5.60 -36.33
C GLY A 365 -44.52 5.40 -35.90
N ASN A 366 -45.21 6.52 -35.93
CA ASN A 366 -46.62 6.70 -35.69
C ASN A 366 -47.46 5.83 -36.64
N SER A 367 -47.71 4.57 -36.32
CA SER A 367 -48.73 3.77 -36.96
C SER A 367 -50.01 3.86 -36.08
N GLN A 368 -50.91 4.76 -36.46
CA GLN A 368 -52.28 4.78 -36.02
C GLN A 368 -52.89 3.41 -36.25
N ARG A 369 -53.02 2.61 -35.19
CA ARG A 369 -53.90 1.44 -35.16
C ARG A 369 -55.13 1.82 -34.36
N GLN A 370 -56.27 1.85 -35.06
CA GLN A 370 -57.60 1.89 -34.52
C GLN A 370 -57.80 0.76 -33.50
N PHE A 371 -58.18 1.15 -32.28
CA PHE A 371 -58.60 0.21 -31.24
C PHE A 371 -59.99 -0.29 -31.58
N ASN A 372 -60.14 -1.55 -31.94
CA ASN A 372 -61.38 -2.27 -31.77
C ASN A 372 -61.41 -2.82 -30.34
N GLN A 373 -62.41 -2.40 -29.60
CA GLN A 373 -62.79 -3.04 -28.33
C GLN A 373 -63.32 -4.42 -28.64
N ASP A 374 -62.73 -5.46 -28.09
CA ASP A 374 -63.40 -6.66 -27.59
C ASP A 374 -62.40 -7.66 -26.99
N HIS A 375 -62.75 -8.11 -25.78
CA HIS A 375 -62.27 -9.27 -25.03
C HIS A 375 -60.95 -9.26 -24.30
N VAL A 376 -61.07 -9.06 -22.96
CA VAL A 376 -60.14 -9.47 -21.90
C VAL A 376 -60.26 -10.97 -21.62
N PRO A 377 -59.17 -11.66 -21.39
CA PRO A 377 -59.04 -12.47 -20.18
C PRO A 377 -57.74 -12.11 -19.41
N ALA A 378 -57.95 -12.02 -18.09
CA ALA A 378 -56.92 -11.81 -17.10
C ALA A 378 -55.99 -13.04 -16.97
N THR A 379 -54.69 -12.79 -17.01
CA THR A 379 -53.72 -13.71 -16.33
C THR A 379 -52.62 -12.88 -15.68
N HIS A 380 -52.45 -13.13 -14.40
CA HIS A 380 -51.49 -12.57 -13.52
C HIS A 380 -50.03 -12.77 -13.97
N SER A 381 -49.22 -11.75 -13.95
CA SER A 381 -47.79 -11.85 -13.66
C SER A 381 -47.30 -10.61 -12.98
N THR A 382 -47.01 -10.78 -11.73
CA THR A 382 -46.28 -9.90 -10.83
C THR A 382 -44.86 -9.65 -11.37
N PHE A 383 -44.49 -8.38 -11.64
CA PHE A 383 -43.09 -7.97 -11.57
C PHE A 383 -42.93 -6.44 -11.46
N TRP A 384 -42.30 -6.02 -10.35
CA TRP A 384 -41.67 -4.73 -10.01
C TRP A 384 -42.56 -3.52 -9.68
N PRO A 385 -42.44 -2.96 -8.48
CA PRO A 385 -42.99 -1.65 -8.16
C PRO A 385 -41.96 -0.55 -8.41
N THR A 386 -42.18 0.25 -9.45
CA THR A 386 -41.64 1.62 -9.58
C THR A 386 -42.72 2.52 -9.05
N SER A 387 -42.50 3.19 -7.92
CA SER A 387 -43.05 4.52 -7.67
C SER A 387 -42.37 5.19 -6.48
N ILE A 388 -41.59 6.20 -6.78
CA ILE A 388 -41.25 7.24 -5.83
C ILE A 388 -42.53 8.07 -5.63
N GLY A 389 -43.19 7.86 -4.50
CA GLY A 389 -44.33 8.66 -4.08
C GLY A 389 -43.83 9.89 -3.33
N SER A 390 -44.29 11.02 -3.79
CA SER A 390 -44.23 12.35 -3.17
C SER A 390 -44.69 12.35 -1.71
N ILE A 391 -43.93 13.03 -0.85
CA ILE A 391 -44.18 13.29 0.56
C ILE A 391 -45.27 14.37 0.67
N PRO A 392 -46.38 14.17 1.39
CA PRO A 392 -47.24 15.25 1.83
C PRO A 392 -46.76 15.78 3.20
N LYS A 393 -46.66 17.12 3.31
CA LYS A 393 -46.57 17.83 4.58
C LYS A 393 -47.88 17.71 5.34
N SER A 394 -47.86 17.35 6.63
CA SER A 394 -48.89 17.75 7.60
C SER A 394 -48.32 17.69 9.04
N GLU A 395 -48.52 18.72 9.66
CA GLU A 395 -48.55 19.23 11.02
C GLU A 395 -48.60 18.22 12.20
N ASN A 396 -47.80 18.60 13.24
CA ASN A 396 -47.80 18.10 14.63
C ASN A 396 -49.19 18.30 15.30
N PRO A 397 -49.58 17.64 16.45
CA PRO A 397 -48.77 17.62 17.68
C PRO A 397 -48.93 16.40 18.63
N ASN A 398 -47.97 16.31 19.56
CA ASN A 398 -48.00 15.78 20.93
C ASN A 398 -47.83 14.30 21.26
N SER A 399 -46.79 14.12 22.09
CA SER A 399 -46.63 13.20 23.24
C SER A 399 -46.38 11.71 22.98
N ASP A 400 -45.25 11.23 23.32
CA ASP A 400 -44.82 10.53 24.50
C ASP A 400 -43.44 9.84 24.35
N ASN A 401 -42.65 10.03 25.36
CA ASN A 401 -41.38 9.38 25.62
C ASN A 401 -41.48 7.85 25.60
N THR A 402 -40.66 7.20 24.74
CA THR A 402 -40.12 5.89 25.08
C THR A 402 -38.72 5.72 24.46
N ILE A 403 -37.70 5.77 25.30
CA ILE A 403 -36.32 5.54 24.99
C ILE A 403 -36.15 4.05 24.75
N ILE A 404 -35.86 3.65 23.51
CA ILE A 404 -35.37 2.30 23.18
C ILE A 404 -33.84 2.38 23.08
N ARG A 405 -33.15 1.75 24.02
CA ARG A 405 -31.69 1.54 23.99
C ARG A 405 -31.34 0.48 22.94
N PRO A 406 -30.28 0.64 22.14
CA PRO A 406 -29.80 -0.42 21.26
C PRO A 406 -29.13 -1.53 22.09
N GLY A 407 -29.52 -2.78 21.82
CA GLY A 407 -28.97 -3.96 22.42
C GLY A 407 -27.52 -4.21 22.04
N HIS A 408 -26.76 -4.72 22.99
CA HIS A 408 -25.42 -5.26 22.85
C HIS A 408 -25.40 -6.39 21.82
N LEU A 409 -24.54 -6.25 20.82
CA LEU A 409 -24.08 -7.39 20.02
C LEU A 409 -22.89 -8.02 20.75
N GLU A 410 -23.08 -9.25 21.20
CA GLU A 410 -22.03 -10.09 21.75
C GLU A 410 -20.97 -10.37 20.69
N VAL A 411 -19.72 -10.07 21.05
CA VAL A 411 -18.52 -10.48 20.30
C VAL A 411 -18.29 -11.96 20.64
N VAL A 412 -18.47 -12.84 19.66
CA VAL A 412 -18.09 -14.24 19.78
C VAL A 412 -16.58 -14.34 19.50
N ASP A 413 -15.83 -14.63 20.55
CA ASP A 413 -14.39 -14.92 20.51
C ASP A 413 -14.14 -16.24 19.77
N TYR A 414 -13.40 -16.18 18.66
CA TYR A 414 -12.96 -17.33 17.85
C TYR A 414 -11.56 -17.79 18.31
N ALA A 415 -11.44 -18.24 19.56
CA ALA A 415 -10.16 -18.70 20.11
C ALA A 415 -10.14 -20.13 20.67
N ASP A 416 -11.15 -20.98 20.40
CA ASP A 416 -11.17 -22.34 20.93
C ASP A 416 -11.62 -23.42 19.92
N SER A 417 -10.83 -23.63 18.84
CA SER A 417 -11.06 -24.80 17.96
C SER A 417 -9.78 -25.45 17.37
N VAL A 418 -8.62 -25.30 18.02
CA VAL A 418 -7.37 -25.96 17.57
C VAL A 418 -6.75 -26.91 18.61
N ALA A 419 -7.45 -27.26 19.66
CA ALA A 419 -6.94 -28.19 20.68
C ALA A 419 -7.77 -29.46 20.79
N ASN A 420 -8.06 -30.20 19.70
CA ASN A 420 -8.50 -31.59 19.84
C ASN A 420 -8.44 -32.40 18.52
N ARG A 421 -7.23 -32.63 17.99
CA ARG A 421 -6.95 -33.71 17.03
C ARG A 421 -5.53 -34.24 17.17
N GLN A 422 -5.24 -34.88 18.31
CA GLN A 422 -4.15 -35.85 18.41
C GLN A 422 -4.63 -36.99 19.29
N SER A 423 -4.99 -38.09 18.68
CA SER A 423 -4.87 -39.48 19.16
C SER A 423 -5.79 -40.39 18.37
N HIS A 424 -5.29 -40.99 17.32
CA HIS A 424 -5.67 -42.34 16.88
C HIS A 424 -4.65 -42.79 15.85
N THR A 425 -3.66 -43.53 16.30
CA THR A 425 -2.94 -44.52 15.49
C THR A 425 -3.68 -45.85 15.59
N PRO A 426 -3.92 -46.57 14.50
CA PRO A 426 -4.09 -48.01 14.52
C PRO A 426 -2.82 -48.71 14.12
N HIS A 427 -2.42 -49.68 14.93
CA HIS A 427 -1.53 -50.79 14.57
C HIS A 427 -2.08 -51.60 13.41
N GLY A 428 -1.21 -52.02 12.50
CA GLY A 428 -1.45 -52.99 11.45
C GLY A 428 -0.25 -53.05 10.51
#